data_6240f2e03bdb83ab715c4073ab1e38be
#
_entry.id   6240f2e03bdb83ab715c4073ab1e38be
#
_cell.length_a   1.000
_cell.length_b   1.000
_cell.length_c   1.000
_cell.angle_alpha   90.00
_cell.angle_beta   90.00
_cell.angle_gamma   90.00
#
_symmetry.space_group_name_H-M   'P 1'
#
loop_
_entity.id
_entity.type
_entity.pdbx_description
1 polymer ?
#
loop_
_entity_poly.entity_id
_entity_poly.type
_entity_poly.pdbx_seq_one_letter_code
_entity_poly.pdbx_strand_id
1 'polypeptide(L)'
;ILNNPLEIFSIAKNTFKEKIVFYIDSLVGYFGYFSIKMHTIFQYAYLIMAGGLILTEESNFKKKERIFYFLIVLTVIAGIFGALYFAWSGYQLSYVEGVQGRYFIPLILPTIMIFSFRKKILTIKNSTIFSFIDIILLNYIILLLVYNF
;
A
#
# COMPACT_ATOMS: atom_id res chain seq x y z
N ILE A 1 2.11 -21.60 17.17
CA ILE A 1 1.20 -20.52 17.63
C ILE A 1 0.31 -20.99 18.77
N LEU A 2 -0.34 -22.15 18.69
CA LEU A 2 -1.22 -22.64 19.78
C LEU A 2 -0.48 -22.83 21.11
N ASN A 3 0.80 -23.19 21.06
CA ASN A 3 1.62 -23.42 22.25
C ASN A 3 2.37 -22.15 22.72
N ASN A 4 2.53 -21.15 21.83
CA ASN A 4 3.24 -19.92 22.15
C ASN A 4 2.66 -18.74 21.35
N PRO A 5 1.67 -17.99 21.90
CA PRO A 5 1.04 -16.88 21.20
C PRO A 5 1.99 -15.72 20.90
N LEU A 6 3.14 -15.63 21.59
CA LEU A 6 4.15 -14.58 21.33
C LEU A 6 4.89 -14.79 19.98
N GLU A 7 4.85 -16.00 19.42
CA GLU A 7 5.40 -16.26 18.09
C GLU A 7 4.76 -15.41 16.99
N ILE A 8 3.49 -15.00 17.15
CA ILE A 8 2.80 -14.13 16.20
C ILE A 8 3.57 -12.83 15.99
N PHE A 9 4.11 -12.22 17.05
CA PHE A 9 4.90 -11.00 16.92
C PHE A 9 6.22 -11.22 16.19
N SER A 10 6.85 -12.37 16.42
CA SER A 10 8.07 -12.76 15.72
C SER A 10 7.80 -12.98 14.23
N ILE A 11 6.75 -13.72 13.90
CA ILE A 11 6.31 -13.96 12.52
C ILE A 11 5.98 -12.63 11.81
N ALA A 12 5.21 -11.76 12.45
CA ALA A 12 4.89 -10.44 11.89
C ALA A 12 6.16 -9.62 11.60
N LYS A 13 7.07 -9.52 12.58
CA LYS A 13 8.34 -8.82 12.42
C LYS A 13 9.18 -9.38 11.27
N ASN A 14 9.32 -10.69 11.19
CA ASN A 14 10.07 -11.36 10.14
C ASN A 14 9.42 -11.14 8.77
N THR A 15 8.10 -11.23 8.70
CA THR A 15 7.33 -10.97 7.47
C THR A 15 7.60 -9.56 6.94
N PHE A 16 7.50 -8.55 7.80
CA PHE A 16 7.80 -7.19 7.39
C PHE A 16 9.24 -7.03 6.95
N LYS A 17 10.20 -7.57 7.69
CA LYS A 17 11.62 -7.47 7.36
C LYS A 17 11.94 -8.10 6.00
N GLU A 18 11.39 -9.28 5.71
CA GLU A 18 11.69 -10.04 4.49
C GLU A 18 10.89 -9.55 3.27
N LYS A 19 9.66 -9.06 3.46
CA LYS A 19 8.70 -8.84 2.36
C LYS A 19 8.29 -7.39 2.14
N ILE A 20 8.72 -6.42 2.97
CA ILE A 20 8.26 -5.03 2.86
C ILE A 20 8.54 -4.42 1.49
N VAL A 21 9.71 -4.67 0.92
CA VAL A 21 10.07 -4.16 -0.42
C VAL A 21 9.16 -4.77 -1.47
N PHE A 22 8.92 -6.08 -1.40
CA PHE A 22 8.00 -6.76 -2.30
C PHE A 22 6.56 -6.24 -2.18
N TYR A 23 6.10 -5.88 -0.96
CA TYR A 23 4.76 -5.30 -0.78
C TYR A 23 4.65 -3.91 -1.42
N ILE A 24 5.68 -3.07 -1.28
CA ILE A 24 5.72 -1.76 -1.93
C ILE A 24 5.77 -1.93 -3.45
N ASP A 25 6.62 -2.80 -3.95
CA ASP A 25 6.74 -3.10 -5.38
C ASP A 25 5.43 -3.66 -5.96
N SER A 26 4.79 -4.60 -5.26
CA SER A 26 3.55 -5.22 -5.74
C SER A 26 2.29 -4.39 -5.48
N LEU A 27 2.40 -3.25 -4.79
CA LEU A 27 1.28 -2.31 -4.60
C LEU A 27 0.89 -1.64 -5.93
N VAL A 28 1.87 -1.19 -6.71
CA VAL A 28 1.65 -0.42 -7.95
C VAL A 28 2.54 -0.84 -9.12
N GLY A 29 3.56 -1.66 -8.89
CA GLY A 29 4.62 -1.94 -9.87
C GLY A 29 4.53 -3.26 -10.61
N TYR A 30 3.59 -4.14 -10.26
CA TYR A 30 3.40 -5.41 -10.94
C TYR A 30 2.01 -5.52 -11.56
N PHE A 31 1.96 -5.90 -12.83
CA PHE A 31 0.73 -6.09 -13.59
C PHE A 31 0.59 -7.55 -14.04
N GLY A 32 -0.65 -7.95 -14.32
CA GLY A 32 -0.99 -9.33 -14.62
C GLY A 32 -0.66 -10.26 -13.44
N TYR A 33 -0.22 -11.47 -13.74
CA TYR A 33 0.23 -12.45 -12.74
C TYR A 33 1.75 -12.31 -12.50
N PHE A 34 2.19 -11.08 -12.13
CA PHE A 34 3.62 -10.68 -11.99
C PHE A 34 4.43 -10.77 -13.29
N SER A 35 3.78 -10.87 -14.44
CA SER A 35 4.44 -11.02 -15.74
C SER A 35 5.07 -9.72 -16.23
N ILE A 36 4.48 -8.58 -15.87
CA ILE A 36 4.95 -7.26 -16.30
C ILE A 36 5.35 -6.46 -15.06
N LYS A 37 6.61 -6.03 -15.02
CA LYS A 37 7.12 -5.17 -13.94
C LYS A 37 7.38 -3.76 -14.46
N MET A 38 6.81 -2.76 -13.80
CA MET A 38 7.13 -1.36 -14.05
C MET A 38 8.57 -1.05 -13.58
N HIS A 39 9.27 -0.20 -14.30
CA HIS A 39 10.61 0.20 -13.89
C HIS A 39 10.56 0.93 -12.53
N THR A 40 11.44 0.56 -11.62
CA THR A 40 11.43 0.97 -10.21
C THR A 40 11.37 2.50 -10.01
N ILE A 41 12.06 3.27 -10.86
CA ILE A 41 12.06 4.75 -10.79
C ILE A 41 10.65 5.31 -10.99
N PHE A 42 9.90 4.83 -12.00
CA PHE A 42 8.55 5.30 -12.27
C PHE A 42 7.56 4.87 -11.18
N GLN A 43 7.75 3.68 -10.61
CA GLN A 43 6.97 3.16 -9.52
C GLN A 43 7.07 4.04 -8.26
N TYR A 44 8.29 4.38 -7.83
CA TYR A 44 8.48 5.28 -6.69
C TYR A 44 8.07 6.72 -7.01
N ALA A 45 8.31 7.20 -8.24
CA ALA A 45 7.82 8.50 -8.66
C ALA A 45 6.30 8.60 -8.55
N TYR A 46 5.56 7.58 -8.99
CA TYR A 46 4.10 7.52 -8.85
C TYR A 46 3.67 7.58 -7.36
N LEU A 47 4.29 6.77 -6.50
CA LEU A 47 3.96 6.75 -5.07
C LEU A 47 4.24 8.10 -4.39
N ILE A 48 5.36 8.76 -4.74
CA ILE A 48 5.71 10.08 -4.21
C ILE A 48 4.71 11.14 -4.67
N MET A 49 4.33 11.12 -5.96
CA MET A 49 3.38 12.08 -6.51
C MET A 49 1.97 11.88 -5.95
N ALA A 50 1.50 10.64 -5.88
CA ALA A 50 0.22 10.29 -5.27
C ALA A 50 0.18 10.69 -3.79
N GLY A 51 1.27 10.43 -3.05
CA GLY A 51 1.44 10.90 -1.67
C GLY A 51 1.47 12.43 -1.55
N GLY A 52 2.11 13.12 -2.51
CA GLY A 52 2.15 14.57 -2.58
C GLY A 52 0.77 15.21 -2.74
N LEU A 53 -0.14 14.59 -3.51
CA LEU A 53 -1.53 15.06 -3.65
C LEU A 53 -2.26 15.10 -2.32
N ILE A 54 -2.00 14.16 -1.40
CA ILE A 54 -2.61 14.14 -0.07
C ILE A 54 -2.27 15.41 0.73
N LEU A 55 -1.07 15.96 0.52
CA LEU A 55 -0.61 17.18 1.20
C LEU A 55 -1.25 18.46 0.64
N THR A 56 -1.91 18.37 -0.52
CA THR A 56 -2.61 19.51 -1.14
C THR A 56 -4.07 19.62 -0.72
N GLU A 57 -4.63 18.59 -0.09
CA GLU A 57 -6.03 18.53 0.30
C GLU A 57 -6.24 18.85 1.78
N GLU A 58 -7.36 19.52 2.08
CA GLU A 58 -7.79 19.80 3.45
C GLU A 58 -8.78 18.73 3.92
N SER A 59 -8.68 18.37 5.18
CA SER A 59 -9.58 17.40 5.77
C SER A 59 -9.97 17.79 7.20
N ASN A 60 -11.26 17.77 7.48
CA ASN A 60 -11.82 18.08 8.78
C ASN A 60 -12.18 16.84 9.61
N PHE A 61 -11.55 15.71 9.36
CA PHE A 61 -11.81 14.48 10.12
C PHE A 61 -11.54 14.67 11.61
N LYS A 62 -12.55 14.33 12.42
CA LYS A 62 -12.46 14.33 13.88
C LYS A 62 -11.60 13.16 14.38
N LYS A 63 -11.06 13.28 15.58
CA LYS A 63 -10.24 12.22 16.20
C LYS A 63 -10.96 10.86 16.24
N LYS A 64 -12.27 10.85 16.51
CA LYS A 64 -13.08 9.63 16.55
C LYS A 64 -13.15 8.93 15.18
N GLU A 65 -13.32 9.71 14.12
CA GLU A 65 -13.35 9.20 12.74
C GLU A 65 -12.01 8.61 12.33
N ARG A 66 -10.91 9.26 12.69
CA ARG A 66 -9.55 8.75 12.45
C ARG A 66 -9.29 7.42 13.18
N ILE A 67 -9.73 7.30 14.44
CA ILE A 67 -9.64 6.05 15.20
C ILE A 67 -10.48 4.96 14.52
N PHE A 68 -11.67 5.29 14.04
CA PHE A 68 -12.52 4.34 13.32
C PHE A 68 -11.84 3.82 12.05
N TYR A 69 -11.29 4.70 11.21
CA TYR A 69 -10.54 4.29 10.02
C TYR A 69 -9.29 3.48 10.36
N PHE A 70 -8.59 3.85 11.43
CA PHE A 70 -7.43 3.09 11.91
C PHE A 70 -7.81 1.65 12.31
N LEU A 71 -8.92 1.47 13.01
CA LEU A 71 -9.42 0.15 13.37
C LEU A 71 -9.82 -0.68 12.14
N ILE A 72 -10.45 -0.05 11.14
CA ILE A 72 -10.75 -0.73 9.86
C ILE A 72 -9.47 -1.22 9.20
N VAL A 73 -8.48 -0.33 9.03
CA VAL A 73 -7.21 -0.67 8.39
C VAL A 73 -6.52 -1.82 9.14
N LEU A 74 -6.45 -1.73 10.47
CA LEU A 74 -5.83 -2.76 11.30
C LEU A 74 -6.54 -4.12 11.17
N THR A 75 -7.88 -4.12 11.21
CA THR A 75 -8.69 -5.34 11.09
C THR A 75 -8.50 -6.00 9.72
N VAL A 76 -8.50 -5.22 8.64
CA VAL A 76 -8.32 -5.77 7.27
C VAL A 76 -6.90 -6.30 7.10
N ILE A 77 -5.87 -5.59 7.56
CA ILE A 77 -4.48 -6.07 7.53
C ILE A 77 -4.37 -7.39 8.30
N ALA A 78 -4.87 -7.45 9.55
CA ALA A 78 -4.85 -8.65 10.35
C ALA A 78 -5.61 -9.81 9.68
N GLY A 79 -6.73 -9.52 9.03
CA GLY A 79 -7.51 -10.50 8.25
C GLY A 79 -6.75 -11.07 7.07
N ILE A 80 -6.08 -10.22 6.27
CA ILE A 80 -5.28 -10.64 5.11
C ILE A 80 -4.12 -11.54 5.58
N PHE A 81 -3.34 -11.09 6.56
CA PHE A 81 -2.21 -11.85 7.08
C PHE A 81 -2.66 -13.15 7.75
N GLY A 82 -3.73 -13.11 8.54
CA GLY A 82 -4.30 -14.29 9.19
C GLY A 82 -4.80 -15.32 8.17
N ALA A 83 -5.59 -14.90 7.20
CA ALA A 83 -6.11 -15.79 6.16
C ALA A 83 -5.00 -16.47 5.37
N LEU A 84 -3.98 -15.71 4.94
CA LEU A 84 -2.87 -16.25 4.16
C LEU A 84 -1.89 -17.08 5.00
N TYR A 85 -1.76 -16.75 6.28
CA TYR A 85 -0.99 -17.59 7.19
C TYR A 85 -1.59 -19.01 7.28
N PHE A 86 -2.91 -19.13 7.46
CA PHE A 86 -3.58 -20.42 7.57
C PHE A 86 -3.77 -21.15 6.23
N ALA A 87 -4.00 -20.39 5.15
CA ALA A 87 -4.33 -20.99 3.85
C ALA A 87 -3.11 -21.30 2.98
N TRP A 88 -2.02 -20.52 3.14
CA TRP A 88 -0.90 -20.56 2.20
C TRP A 88 0.46 -20.80 2.85
N SER A 89 0.70 -20.24 4.05
CA SER A 89 1.98 -20.40 4.73
C SER A 89 2.04 -21.78 5.42
N GLY A 90 3.11 -22.55 5.16
CA GLY A 90 3.34 -23.81 5.88
C GLY A 90 3.62 -23.58 7.36
N TYR A 91 3.23 -24.52 8.22
CA TYR A 91 3.41 -24.46 9.68
C TYR A 91 4.86 -24.25 10.16
N GLN A 92 5.84 -24.43 9.27
CA GLN A 92 7.26 -24.31 9.60
C GLN A 92 7.88 -22.95 9.17
N LEU A 93 7.11 -22.09 8.50
CA LEU A 93 7.63 -20.80 8.02
C LEU A 93 7.61 -19.77 9.14
N SER A 94 8.73 -19.07 9.26
CA SER A 94 8.90 -17.97 10.22
C SER A 94 8.31 -16.64 9.74
N TYR A 95 7.68 -16.61 8.57
CA TYR A 95 7.03 -15.45 7.96
C TYR A 95 5.78 -15.86 7.14
N VAL A 96 4.91 -14.91 6.83
CA VAL A 96 3.68 -15.16 6.05
C VAL A 96 3.98 -15.04 4.57
N GLU A 97 3.64 -16.09 3.81
CA GLU A 97 3.72 -16.11 2.35
C GLU A 97 2.40 -15.75 1.68
N GLY A 98 2.46 -15.50 0.36
CA GLY A 98 1.28 -15.25 -0.47
C GLY A 98 0.71 -13.84 -0.36
N VAL A 99 1.11 -13.02 0.63
CA VAL A 99 0.67 -11.62 0.74
C VAL A 99 1.29 -10.80 -0.39
N GLN A 100 0.44 -9.98 -1.03
CA GLN A 100 0.83 -9.10 -2.13
C GLN A 100 0.39 -7.67 -1.83
N GLY A 101 1.19 -6.69 -2.24
CA GLY A 101 0.91 -5.27 -2.01
C GLY A 101 -0.47 -4.83 -2.54
N ARG A 102 -0.90 -5.37 -3.69
CA ARG A 102 -2.21 -5.06 -4.29
C ARG A 102 -3.41 -5.37 -3.39
N TYR A 103 -3.28 -6.26 -2.41
CA TYR A 103 -4.35 -6.51 -1.42
C TYR A 103 -4.59 -5.31 -0.51
N PHE A 104 -3.61 -4.40 -0.40
CA PHE A 104 -3.70 -3.18 0.40
C PHE A 104 -4.22 -1.96 -0.37
N ILE A 105 -4.45 -2.07 -1.70
CA ILE A 105 -5.00 -0.97 -2.50
C ILE A 105 -6.31 -0.42 -1.90
N PRO A 106 -7.29 -1.23 -1.48
CA PRO A 106 -8.52 -0.73 -0.86
C PRO A 106 -8.28 0.03 0.45
N LEU A 107 -7.14 -0.18 1.11
CA LEU A 107 -6.78 0.47 2.36
C LEU A 107 -6.11 1.84 2.16
N ILE A 108 -5.75 2.21 0.93
CA ILE A 108 -5.11 3.50 0.64
C ILE A 108 -6.02 4.64 1.07
N LEU A 109 -7.31 4.62 0.69
CA LEU A 109 -8.25 5.67 1.01
C LEU A 109 -8.46 5.85 2.53
N PRO A 110 -8.82 4.81 3.32
CA PRO A 110 -8.92 4.97 4.77
C PRO A 110 -7.60 5.36 5.44
N THR A 111 -6.44 4.94 4.90
CA THR A 111 -5.12 5.37 5.38
C THR A 111 -4.91 6.88 5.14
N ILE A 112 -5.27 7.39 3.97
CA ILE A 112 -5.27 8.83 3.69
C ILE A 112 -6.14 9.59 4.69
N MET A 113 -7.34 9.09 5.01
CA MET A 113 -8.25 9.72 5.97
C MET A 113 -7.66 9.78 7.39
N ILE A 114 -6.86 8.79 7.79
CA ILE A 114 -6.16 8.79 9.08
C ILE A 114 -5.12 9.91 9.14
N PHE A 115 -4.30 10.04 8.08
CA PHE A 115 -3.14 10.94 8.03
C PHE A 115 -3.43 12.30 7.40
N SER A 116 -4.65 12.56 6.92
CA SER A 116 -5.02 13.82 6.30
C SER A 116 -4.84 15.03 7.25
N PHE A 117 -4.47 16.16 6.70
CA PHE A 117 -4.14 17.37 7.44
C PHE A 117 -5.34 18.34 7.51
N ARG A 118 -5.45 19.12 8.60
CA ARG A 118 -6.48 20.16 8.75
C ARG A 118 -6.25 21.38 7.87
N LYS A 119 -5.01 21.59 7.42
CA LYS A 119 -4.62 22.69 6.54
C LYS A 119 -3.80 22.13 5.40
N LYS A 120 -3.94 22.72 4.24
CA LYS A 120 -3.08 22.41 3.10
C LYS A 120 -1.62 22.67 3.47
N ILE A 121 -0.77 21.68 3.25
CA ILE A 121 0.67 21.83 3.41
C ILE A 121 1.26 22.39 2.11
N LEU A 122 0.71 21.97 0.97
CA LEU A 122 1.13 22.40 -0.37
C LEU A 122 0.03 23.23 -1.04
N THR A 123 0.43 24.14 -1.94
CA THR A 123 -0.48 25.05 -2.64
C THR A 123 -1.22 24.37 -3.80
N ILE A 124 -2.29 25.01 -4.31
CA ILE A 124 -3.04 24.52 -5.50
C ILE A 124 -2.11 24.36 -6.71
N LYS A 125 -1.12 25.27 -6.90
CA LYS A 125 -0.14 25.15 -7.99
C LYS A 125 0.65 23.84 -7.90
N ASN A 126 1.03 23.43 -6.69
CA ASN A 126 1.72 22.15 -6.47
C ASN A 126 0.80 20.95 -6.76
N SER A 127 -0.49 21.04 -6.38
CA SER A 127 -1.50 20.02 -6.70
C SER A 127 -1.60 19.80 -8.22
N THR A 128 -1.67 20.88 -9.00
CA THR A 128 -1.74 20.78 -10.47
C THR A 128 -0.51 20.13 -11.05
N ILE A 129 0.69 20.44 -10.54
CA ILE A 129 1.95 19.83 -10.98
C ILE A 129 1.94 18.32 -10.68
N PHE A 130 1.55 17.92 -9.46
CA PHE A 130 1.48 16.51 -9.08
C PHE A 130 0.50 15.73 -9.95
N SER A 131 -0.73 16.28 -10.14
CA SER A 131 -1.73 15.65 -11.01
C SER A 131 -1.24 15.50 -12.44
N PHE A 132 -0.53 16.48 -12.99
CA PHE A 132 0.01 16.42 -14.35
C PHE A 132 1.08 15.33 -14.49
N ILE A 133 1.97 15.21 -13.50
CA ILE A 133 2.99 14.15 -13.48
C ILE A 133 2.34 12.78 -13.34
N ASP A 134 1.32 12.63 -12.48
CA ASP A 134 0.59 11.35 -12.33
C ASP A 134 -0.10 10.92 -13.64
N ILE A 135 -0.65 11.87 -14.40
CA ILE A 135 -1.23 11.59 -15.73
C ILE A 135 -0.14 11.08 -16.70
N ILE A 136 1.04 11.68 -16.70
CA ILE A 136 2.17 11.22 -17.54
C ILE A 136 2.58 9.79 -17.14
N LEU A 137 2.72 9.52 -15.84
CA LEU A 137 3.07 8.20 -15.33
C LEU A 137 1.99 7.16 -15.66
N LEU A 138 0.71 7.53 -15.59
CA LEU A 138 -0.40 6.66 -15.97
C LEU A 138 -0.34 6.31 -17.47
N ASN A 139 -0.07 7.28 -18.35
CA ASN A 139 0.12 7.04 -19.77
C ASN A 139 1.31 6.11 -20.06
N TYR A 140 2.41 6.26 -19.31
CA TYR A 140 3.54 5.33 -19.39
C TYR A 140 3.13 3.90 -19.03
N ILE A 141 2.33 3.72 -17.98
CA ILE A 141 1.81 2.41 -17.57
C ILE A 141 0.95 1.79 -18.68
N ILE A 142 0.05 2.59 -19.29
CA ILE A 142 -0.81 2.14 -20.39
C ILE A 142 0.04 1.67 -21.58
N LEU A 143 1.04 2.47 -21.99
CA LEU A 143 1.94 2.10 -23.09
C LEU A 143 2.74 0.84 -22.77
N LEU A 144 3.22 0.69 -21.54
CA LEU A 144 3.93 -0.50 -21.09
C LEU A 144 3.04 -1.75 -21.15
N LEU A 145 1.77 -1.63 -20.78
CA LEU A 145 0.80 -2.72 -20.90
C LEU A 145 0.54 -3.07 -22.37
N VAL A 146 0.24 -2.08 -23.22
CA VAL A 146 -0.03 -2.30 -24.66
C VAL A 146 1.16 -2.93 -25.38
N TYR A 147 2.39 -2.59 -25.00
CA TYR A 147 3.59 -3.17 -25.61
C TYR A 147 3.85 -4.62 -25.21
N ASN A 148 3.39 -5.03 -24.02
CA ASN A 148 3.63 -6.38 -23.48
C ASN A 148 2.43 -7.35 -23.66
N PHE A 149 1.31 -6.89 -24.21
CA PHE A 149 0.16 -7.69 -24.60
C PHE A 149 -0.03 -7.68 -26.12
#